data_6093521a029bd7ae966764387d6b3e15
#
_entry.id   6093521a029bd7ae966764387d6b3e15
#
_cell.length_a   1.000
_cell.length_b   1.000
_cell.length_c   1.000
_cell.angle_alpha   90.00
_cell.angle_beta   90.00
_cell.angle_gamma   90.00
#
_symmetry.space_group_name_H-M   'P 1'
#
loop_
_entity.id
_entity.type
_entity.pdbx_description
1 polymer ?
#
loop_
_entity_poly.entity_id
_entity_poly.type
_entity_poly.pdbx_seq_one_letter_code
_entity_poly.pdbx_strand_id
1 'polypeptide(L)'
;MIAREIEVQILGKHFNFNIPDNIKTEDFLEVVDYVENKFKKIRRDTQDMDSFKLGLLVSINIAEEFISLKKEHEKLKVVLNRIDNIVSHVEEGEQIAISFSS
;
A
#
# COMPACT_ATOMS: atom_id res chain seq x y z
N MET A 1 3.47 -23.84 10.14
CA MET A 1 2.57 -22.97 9.36
C MET A 1 2.17 -23.67 8.07
N ILE A 2 0.90 -23.65 7.79
CA ILE A 2 0.35 -24.31 6.61
C ILE A 2 0.22 -23.26 5.51
N ALA A 3 0.79 -23.58 4.36
CA ALA A 3 0.65 -22.72 3.20
C ALA A 3 -0.36 -23.37 2.26
N ARG A 4 -1.07 -22.56 1.51
CA ARG A 4 -1.96 -23.08 0.49
C ARG A 4 -1.56 -22.55 -0.87
N GLU A 5 -1.83 -23.33 -1.87
CA GLU A 5 -1.48 -22.97 -3.23
C GLU A 5 -2.66 -22.26 -3.90
N ILE A 6 -2.37 -21.15 -4.52
CA ILE A 6 -3.38 -20.38 -5.25
C ILE A 6 -2.89 -20.19 -6.66
N GLU A 7 -3.74 -20.51 -7.61
CA GLU A 7 -3.45 -20.28 -9.02
C GLU A 7 -4.04 -18.94 -9.45
N VAL A 8 -3.23 -18.12 -10.10
CA VAL A 8 -3.68 -16.84 -10.62
C VAL A 8 -3.25 -16.70 -12.07
N GLN A 9 -3.96 -15.85 -12.78
CA GLN A 9 -3.62 -15.55 -14.16
C GLN A 9 -3.26 -14.08 -14.25
N ILE A 10 -2.06 -13.80 -14.75
CA ILE A 10 -1.58 -12.44 -14.91
C ILE A 10 -1.14 -12.26 -16.36
N LEU A 11 -1.75 -11.33 -17.06
CA LEU A 11 -1.48 -11.06 -18.47
C LEU A 11 -1.58 -12.33 -19.33
N GLY A 12 -2.57 -13.15 -19.03
CA GLY A 12 -2.82 -14.36 -19.78
C GLY A 12 -1.95 -15.55 -19.41
N LYS A 13 -1.06 -15.40 -18.46
CA LYS A 13 -0.19 -16.47 -18.03
C LYS A 13 -0.60 -16.96 -16.66
N HIS A 14 -0.50 -18.28 -16.46
CA HIS A 14 -0.89 -18.90 -15.20
C HIS A 14 0.30 -19.03 -14.27
N PHE A 15 0.07 -18.69 -13.01
CA PHE A 15 1.10 -18.82 -11.98
C PHE A 15 0.48 -19.43 -10.73
N ASN A 16 1.27 -20.25 -10.06
CA ASN A 16 0.87 -20.84 -8.79
C ASN A 16 1.72 -20.25 -7.69
N PHE A 17 1.06 -19.80 -6.63
CA PHE A 17 1.75 -19.23 -5.50
C PHE A 17 1.39 -19.97 -4.22
N ASN A 18 2.38 -20.19 -3.39
CA ASN A 18 2.16 -20.72 -2.05
C ASN A 18 2.04 -19.55 -1.11
N ILE A 19 0.87 -19.43 -0.48
CA ILE A 19 0.59 -18.30 0.40
C ILE A 19 0.54 -18.77 1.84
N PRO A 20 1.15 -18.02 2.77
CA PRO A 20 1.05 -18.36 4.18
C PRO A 20 -0.40 -18.35 4.66
N ASP A 21 -0.69 -19.14 5.66
CA ASP A 21 -2.04 -19.28 6.18
C ASP A 21 -2.59 -17.99 6.75
N ASN A 22 -1.73 -17.08 7.18
CA ASN A 22 -2.14 -15.83 7.77
C ASN A 22 -2.58 -14.78 6.75
N ILE A 23 -2.47 -15.08 5.46
CA ILE A 23 -2.90 -14.16 4.41
C ILE A 23 -4.18 -14.70 3.80
N LYS A 24 -5.20 -13.85 3.76
CA LYS A 24 -6.47 -14.26 3.17
C LYS A 24 -6.37 -14.31 1.66
N THR A 25 -7.07 -15.28 1.08
CA THR A 25 -7.10 -15.42 -0.37
C THR A 25 -7.61 -14.16 -1.05
N GLU A 26 -8.65 -13.56 -0.50
CA GLU A 26 -9.24 -12.35 -1.06
C GLU A 26 -8.22 -11.21 -1.11
N ASP A 27 -7.46 -11.05 -0.02
CA ASP A 27 -6.45 -10.00 0.05
C ASP A 27 -5.35 -10.24 -0.96
N PHE A 28 -4.93 -11.49 -1.11
CA PHE A 28 -3.90 -11.84 -2.08
C PHE A 28 -4.36 -11.55 -3.50
N LEU A 29 -5.59 -11.91 -3.81
CA LEU A 29 -6.13 -11.68 -5.15
C LEU A 29 -6.28 -10.21 -5.46
N GLU A 30 -6.60 -9.41 -4.46
CA GLU A 30 -6.65 -7.96 -4.63
C GLU A 30 -5.28 -7.40 -4.97
N VAL A 31 -4.26 -7.90 -4.30
CA VAL A 31 -2.88 -7.49 -4.58
C VAL A 31 -2.48 -7.88 -6.00
N VAL A 32 -2.82 -9.11 -6.41
CA VAL A 32 -2.51 -9.58 -7.75
C VAL A 32 -3.18 -8.70 -8.80
N ASP A 33 -4.43 -8.35 -8.56
CA ASP A 33 -5.17 -7.50 -9.49
C ASP A 33 -4.52 -6.13 -9.62
N TYR A 34 -4.09 -5.56 -8.51
CA TYR A 34 -3.41 -4.29 -8.50
C TYR A 34 -2.12 -4.35 -9.34
N VAL A 35 -1.35 -5.40 -9.14
CA VAL A 35 -0.10 -5.60 -9.88
C VAL A 35 -0.38 -5.76 -11.37
N GLU A 36 -1.38 -6.55 -11.72
CA GLU A 36 -1.72 -6.77 -13.12
C GLU A 36 -2.11 -5.46 -13.80
N ASN A 37 -2.87 -4.63 -13.11
CA ASN A 37 -3.26 -3.34 -13.65
C ASN A 37 -2.07 -2.42 -13.87
N LYS A 38 -1.08 -2.49 -12.99
CA LYS A 38 0.16 -1.74 -13.17
C LYS A 38 0.92 -2.20 -14.40
N PHE A 39 1.00 -3.51 -14.60
CA PHE A 39 1.63 -4.06 -15.81
C PHE A 39 0.94 -3.57 -17.06
N LYS A 40 -0.38 -3.60 -17.08
CA LYS A 40 -1.14 -3.17 -18.25
C LYS A 40 -0.90 -1.71 -18.56
N LYS A 41 -0.90 -0.88 -17.53
CA LYS A 41 -0.72 0.55 -17.70
C LYS A 41 0.67 0.89 -18.24
N ILE A 42 1.71 0.33 -17.64
CA ILE A 42 3.07 0.63 -18.04
C ILE A 42 3.38 0.04 -19.42
N ARG A 43 2.82 -1.13 -19.70
CA ARG A 43 3.01 -1.77 -21.00
C ARG A 43 2.42 -0.94 -22.16
N ARG A 44 1.31 -0.25 -21.91
CA ARG A 44 0.72 0.62 -22.92
C ARG A 44 1.64 1.79 -23.28
N ASP A 45 2.32 2.30 -22.27
CA ASP A 45 3.18 3.48 -22.45
C ASP A 45 4.54 3.12 -23.02
N THR A 46 4.95 1.86 -22.88
CA THR A 46 6.30 1.44 -23.24
C THR A 46 6.22 0.16 -24.06
N GLN A 47 5.96 0.31 -25.35
CA GLN A 47 5.88 -0.84 -26.23
C GLN A 47 7.27 -1.41 -26.49
N ASP A 48 7.29 -2.71 -26.81
CA ASP A 48 8.51 -3.43 -27.17
C ASP A 48 9.54 -3.57 -26.06
N MET A 49 9.09 -3.48 -24.83
CA MET A 49 9.98 -3.68 -23.69
C MET A 49 10.00 -5.15 -23.30
N ASP A 50 11.16 -5.67 -22.97
CA ASP A 50 11.23 -7.05 -22.54
C ASP A 50 10.59 -7.24 -21.17
N SER A 51 10.28 -8.49 -20.85
CA SER A 51 9.50 -8.81 -19.63
C SER A 51 10.22 -8.41 -18.37
N PHE A 52 11.55 -8.59 -18.32
CA PHE A 52 12.29 -8.26 -17.12
C PHE A 52 12.27 -6.77 -16.86
N LYS A 53 12.51 -5.98 -17.90
CA LYS A 53 12.51 -4.52 -17.77
C LYS A 53 11.13 -4.01 -17.41
N LEU A 54 10.10 -4.59 -17.99
CA LEU A 54 8.74 -4.24 -17.64
C LEU A 54 8.45 -4.51 -16.18
N GLY A 55 8.83 -5.71 -15.70
CA GLY A 55 8.65 -6.05 -14.30
C GLY A 55 9.42 -5.13 -13.37
N LEU A 56 10.62 -4.72 -13.78
CA LEU A 56 11.42 -3.80 -13.00
C LEU A 56 10.74 -2.44 -12.89
N LEU A 57 10.20 -1.92 -13.99
CA LEU A 57 9.50 -0.65 -13.98
C LEU A 57 8.23 -0.71 -13.13
N VAL A 58 7.49 -1.81 -13.21
CA VAL A 58 6.31 -1.98 -12.37
C VAL A 58 6.71 -1.98 -10.91
N SER A 59 7.78 -2.70 -10.57
CA SER A 59 8.26 -2.75 -9.20
C SER A 59 8.68 -1.39 -8.68
N ILE A 60 9.39 -0.63 -9.50
CA ILE A 60 9.82 0.73 -9.13
C ILE A 60 8.60 1.61 -8.91
N ASN A 61 7.62 1.52 -9.80
CA ASN A 61 6.42 2.34 -9.70
C ASN A 61 5.66 2.05 -8.41
N ILE A 62 5.51 0.77 -8.07
CA ILE A 62 4.82 0.37 -6.84
C ILE A 62 5.61 0.83 -5.63
N ALA A 63 6.93 0.70 -5.67
CA ALA A 63 7.77 1.14 -4.56
C ALA A 63 7.68 2.65 -4.36
N GLU A 64 7.61 3.41 -5.45
CA GLU A 64 7.43 4.86 -5.35
C GLU A 64 6.12 5.20 -4.66
N GLU A 65 5.05 4.50 -5.01
CA GLU A 65 3.75 4.72 -4.37
C GLU A 65 3.83 4.37 -2.89
N PHE A 66 4.50 3.29 -2.57
CA PHE A 66 4.65 2.87 -1.18
C PHE A 66 5.42 3.92 -0.38
N ILE A 67 6.52 4.40 -0.91
CA ILE A 67 7.35 5.40 -0.23
C ILE A 67 6.56 6.71 -0.05
N SER A 68 5.81 7.09 -1.06
CA SER A 68 4.99 8.29 -1.00
C SER A 68 3.92 8.18 0.09
N LEU A 69 3.23 7.05 0.14
CA LEU A 69 2.23 6.80 1.19
C LEU A 69 2.85 6.78 2.57
N LYS A 70 4.04 6.20 2.68
CA LYS A 70 4.74 6.14 3.95
C LYS A 70 5.07 7.54 4.44
N LYS A 71 5.52 8.41 3.54
CA LYS A 71 5.83 9.80 3.90
C LYS A 71 4.59 10.56 4.32
N GLU A 72 3.48 10.34 3.62
CA GLU A 72 2.22 10.96 4.00
C GLU A 72 1.77 10.48 5.37
N HIS A 73 1.91 9.19 5.62
CA HIS A 73 1.55 8.62 6.90
C HIS A 73 2.38 9.22 8.03
N GLU A 74 3.68 9.41 7.79
CA GLU A 74 4.56 10.01 8.78
C GLU A 74 4.17 11.46 9.07
N LYS A 75 3.84 12.22 8.04
CA LYS A 75 3.38 13.58 8.22
C LYS A 75 2.10 13.65 9.03
N LEU A 76 1.16 12.78 8.71
CA LEU A 76 -0.10 12.74 9.41
C LEU A 76 0.10 12.35 10.87
N LYS A 77 1.00 11.43 11.12
CA LYS A 77 1.33 11.00 12.46
C LYS A 77 1.89 12.14 13.28
N VAL A 78 2.76 12.94 12.69
CA VAL A 78 3.33 14.11 13.36
C VAL A 78 2.23 15.12 13.69
N VAL A 79 1.33 15.36 12.76
CA VAL A 79 0.22 16.29 12.98
C VAL A 79 -0.67 15.80 14.10
N LEU A 80 -1.01 14.52 14.10
CA LEU A 80 -1.84 13.93 15.14
C LEU A 80 -1.18 14.02 16.50
N ASN A 81 0.13 13.81 16.56
CA ASN A 81 0.87 13.94 17.81
C ASN A 81 0.84 15.38 18.33
N ARG A 82 0.94 16.36 17.42
CA ARG A 82 0.85 17.76 17.81
C ARG A 82 -0.52 18.10 18.35
N ILE A 83 -1.57 17.62 17.71
CA ILE A 83 -2.93 17.83 18.16
C ILE A 83 -3.13 17.19 19.52
N ASP A 84 -2.62 16.00 19.70
CA ASP A 84 -2.73 15.28 20.95
C ASP A 84 -2.05 16.05 22.07
N ASN A 85 -0.86 16.57 21.80
CA ASN A 85 -0.14 17.37 22.79
C ASN A 85 -0.90 18.64 23.14
N ILE A 86 -1.51 19.29 22.16
CA ILE A 86 -2.29 20.49 22.40
C ILE A 86 -3.51 20.17 23.26
N VAL A 87 -4.22 19.11 22.94
CA VAL A 87 -5.38 18.70 23.70
C VAL A 87 -5.01 18.37 25.15
N SER A 88 -3.95 17.59 25.33
CA SER A 88 -3.48 17.27 26.67
C SER A 88 -3.12 18.51 27.47
N HIS A 89 -2.47 19.46 26.80
CA HIS A 89 -2.07 20.70 27.45
C HIS A 89 -3.27 21.53 27.86
N VAL A 90 -4.26 21.57 26.99
CA VAL A 90 -5.50 22.30 27.28
C VAL A 90 -6.24 21.65 28.44
N GLU A 91 -6.30 20.35 28.47
CA GLU A 91 -6.95 19.65 29.56
C GLU A 91 -6.26 19.90 30.91
N GLU A 92 -4.94 19.94 30.89
CA GLU A 92 -4.17 20.25 32.09
C GLU A 92 -4.37 21.68 32.52
N GLY A 93 -4.43 22.58 31.54
CA GLY A 93 -4.64 23.99 31.82
C GLY A 93 -6.06 24.30 32.23
N GLU A 94 -6.97 23.49 31.80
CA GLU A 94 -8.36 23.43 32.18
C GLU A 94 -9.20 24.70 31.97
N GLN A 95 -8.60 25.83 31.86
CA GLN A 95 -9.41 27.00 31.65
C GLN A 95 -9.71 27.28 30.21
N ILE A 96 -9.14 26.51 29.34
CA ILE A 96 -9.38 26.75 27.93
C ILE A 96 -10.27 25.66 27.41
N ALA A 97 -11.50 26.01 27.24
CA ALA A 97 -12.47 25.06 26.71
C ALA A 97 -12.47 25.13 25.20
N ILE A 98 -11.35 24.94 24.61
CA ILE A 98 -11.27 25.00 23.18
C ILE A 98 -11.68 23.66 22.59
N SER A 99 -12.40 23.73 21.52
CA SER A 99 -12.99 22.54 20.94
C SER A 99 -12.09 21.82 20.00
N PHE A 100 -10.84 21.70 20.33
CA PHE A 100 -9.97 20.81 19.56
C PHE A 100 -10.32 19.37 19.77
N SER A 101 -11.00 19.10 20.84
CA SER A 101 -11.33 17.76 21.22
C SER A 101 -12.47 17.18 20.41
N SER A 102 -13.09 17.94 19.62
CA SER A 102 -14.22 17.43 18.85
C SER A 102 -13.82 16.44 17.78
#